data_cd82e8a0eb9cd896f33d6d0ffbffb687
#
_entry.id   cd82e8a0eb9cd896f33d6d0ffbffb687
#
_cell.length_a   1.000
_cell.length_b   1.000
_cell.length_c   1.000
_cell.angle_alpha   90.00
_cell.angle_beta   90.00
_cell.angle_gamma   90.00
#
_symmetry.space_group_name_H-M   'P 1'
#
loop_
_entity.id
_entity.type
_entity.pdbx_description
1 polymer ?
#
loop_
_entity_poly.entity_id
_entity_poly.type
_entity_poly.pdbx_seq_one_letter_code
_entity_poly.pdbx_strand_id
1 'polypeptide(L)'
;MCIRDRPKSYEVRGRDLVTGIPKTLVLGEEEILEALSDVCAQIVKTIRNALESTPPELAADIVDRGIVMAGGGSLLSGMDDLLRQEVGLPIFLADDPLTSVATGTGKVLDEIDLLATIELAS
;
A
#
# COMPACT_ATOMS: atom_id res chain seq x y z
N MET A 1 -15.24 -16.12 -18.28
CA MET A 1 -13.95 -16.50 -17.67
C MET A 1 -12.94 -15.41 -18.02
N CYS A 2 -12.71 -14.50 -17.09
CA CYS A 2 -11.82 -13.38 -17.32
C CYS A 2 -10.36 -13.87 -17.33
N ILE A 3 -9.55 -13.27 -18.21
CA ILE A 3 -8.10 -13.51 -18.35
C ILE A 3 -7.32 -13.33 -17.04
N ARG A 4 -7.95 -12.80 -16.00
CA ARG A 4 -7.39 -12.63 -14.62
C ARG A 4 -7.26 -13.92 -13.81
N ASP A 5 -7.89 -15.02 -14.22
CA ASP A 5 -8.01 -16.23 -13.40
C ASP A 5 -6.93 -17.30 -13.70
N ARG A 6 -5.91 -16.97 -14.46
CA ARG A 6 -4.77 -17.90 -14.64
C ARG A 6 -3.74 -17.64 -13.55
N PRO A 7 -3.42 -18.64 -12.72
CA PRO A 7 -2.35 -18.50 -11.74
C PRO A 7 -1.06 -18.13 -12.45
N LYS A 8 -0.49 -17.00 -12.09
CA LYS A 8 0.78 -16.54 -12.63
C LYS A 8 1.91 -17.30 -11.96
N SER A 9 2.83 -17.82 -12.75
CA SER A 9 4.05 -18.42 -12.24
C SER A 9 5.25 -17.66 -12.79
N TYR A 10 6.30 -17.55 -11.97
CA TYR A 10 7.53 -16.86 -12.31
C TYR A 10 8.72 -17.77 -12.12
N GLU A 11 9.60 -17.79 -13.10
CA GLU A 11 10.87 -18.49 -13.04
C GLU A 11 11.92 -17.58 -12.41
N VAL A 12 12.47 -18.01 -11.29
CA VAL A 12 13.54 -17.29 -10.57
C VAL A 12 14.81 -18.13 -10.61
N ARG A 13 15.91 -17.51 -10.99
CA ARG A 13 17.22 -18.14 -11.08
C ARG A 13 18.13 -17.62 -9.97
N GLY A 14 18.77 -18.53 -9.27
CA GLY A 14 19.69 -18.20 -8.21
C GLY A 14 20.71 -19.30 -8.01
N ARG A 15 21.57 -19.13 -7.01
CA ARG A 15 22.52 -20.14 -6.59
C ARG A 15 22.01 -20.86 -5.35
N ASP A 16 21.99 -22.19 -5.39
CA ASP A 16 21.72 -22.99 -4.20
C ASP A 16 22.83 -22.76 -3.16
N LEU A 17 22.46 -22.32 -1.95
CA LEU A 17 23.43 -21.99 -0.91
C LEU A 17 24.08 -23.24 -0.28
N VAL A 18 23.45 -24.39 -0.41
CA VAL A 18 23.98 -25.65 0.13
C VAL A 18 24.95 -26.31 -0.85
N THR A 19 24.58 -26.38 -2.11
CA THR A 19 25.40 -27.07 -3.16
C THR A 19 26.30 -26.13 -3.94
N GLY A 20 26.03 -24.81 -3.92
CA GLY A 20 26.74 -23.82 -4.72
C GLY A 20 26.42 -23.84 -6.22
N ILE A 21 25.50 -24.67 -6.64
CA ILE A 21 25.15 -24.86 -8.05
C ILE A 21 24.00 -23.91 -8.45
N PRO A 22 24.01 -23.35 -9.68
CA PRO A 22 22.89 -22.58 -10.18
C PRO A 22 21.60 -23.41 -10.19
N LYS A 23 20.51 -22.84 -9.68
CA LYS A 23 19.21 -23.49 -9.60
C LYS A 23 18.12 -22.56 -10.12
N THR A 24 17.16 -23.12 -10.81
CA THR A 24 15.95 -22.44 -11.24
C THR A 24 14.76 -22.94 -10.43
N LEU A 25 13.98 -22.02 -9.90
CA LEU A 25 12.75 -22.28 -9.17
C LEU A 25 11.58 -21.61 -9.89
N VAL A 26 10.45 -22.30 -9.91
CA VAL A 26 9.19 -21.73 -10.37
C VAL A 26 8.36 -21.38 -9.15
N LEU A 27 8.05 -20.09 -8.98
CA LEU A 27 7.23 -19.59 -7.89
C LEU A 27 5.81 -19.36 -8.38
N GLY A 28 4.84 -19.90 -7.65
CA GLY A 28 3.42 -19.66 -7.89
C GLY A 28 2.91 -18.41 -7.18
N GLU A 29 1.85 -17.83 -7.72
CA GLU A 29 1.17 -16.67 -7.11
C GLU A 29 0.69 -16.97 -5.69
N GLU A 30 0.22 -18.19 -5.44
CA GLU A 30 -0.25 -18.63 -4.12
C GLU A 30 0.85 -18.64 -3.06
N GLU A 31 2.06 -19.07 -3.40
CA GLU A 31 3.20 -19.07 -2.49
C GLU A 31 3.60 -17.64 -2.08
N ILE A 32 3.57 -16.72 -3.04
CA ILE A 32 3.88 -15.31 -2.79
C ILE A 32 2.78 -14.67 -1.93
N LEU A 33 1.52 -14.98 -2.23
CA LEU A 33 0.37 -14.49 -1.47
C LEU A 33 0.44 -14.95 -0.01
N GLU A 34 0.74 -16.23 0.23
CA GLU A 34 0.92 -16.80 1.57
C GLU A 34 2.07 -16.10 2.31
N ALA A 35 3.20 -15.92 1.64
CA ALA A 35 4.36 -15.25 2.22
C ALA A 35 4.10 -13.77 2.59
N LEU A 36 3.23 -13.09 1.87
CA LEU A 36 2.86 -11.69 2.11
C LEU A 36 1.68 -11.52 3.08
N SER A 37 0.94 -12.57 3.38
CA SER A 37 -0.31 -12.51 4.16
C SER A 37 -0.14 -11.85 5.52
N ASP A 38 0.91 -12.19 6.26
CA ASP A 38 1.19 -11.63 7.58
C ASP A 38 1.51 -10.15 7.53
N VAL A 39 2.27 -9.71 6.53
CA VAL A 39 2.61 -8.29 6.32
C VAL A 39 1.36 -7.50 5.94
N CYS A 40 0.54 -8.03 5.05
CA CYS A 40 -0.73 -7.42 4.68
C CYS A 40 -1.67 -7.29 5.87
N ALA A 41 -1.75 -8.33 6.72
CA ALA A 41 -2.55 -8.28 7.95
C ALA A 41 -2.05 -7.20 8.94
N GLN A 42 -0.73 -7.01 9.04
CA GLN A 42 -0.16 -5.93 9.87
C GLN A 42 -0.51 -4.55 9.33
N ILE A 43 -0.51 -4.36 8.01
CA ILE A 43 -0.92 -3.10 7.37
C ILE A 43 -2.39 -2.81 7.68
N VAL A 44 -3.27 -3.78 7.49
CA VAL A 44 -4.71 -3.65 7.81
C VAL A 44 -4.91 -3.28 9.28
N LYS A 45 -4.22 -3.97 10.20
CA LYS A 45 -4.28 -3.68 11.64
C LYS A 45 -3.83 -2.26 11.95
N THR A 46 -2.75 -1.81 11.32
CA THR A 46 -2.23 -0.45 11.52
C THR A 46 -3.22 0.61 11.08
N ILE A 47 -3.88 0.41 9.94
CA ILE A 47 -4.92 1.31 9.44
C ILE A 47 -6.12 1.34 10.40
N ARG A 48 -6.58 0.19 10.88
CA ARG A 48 -7.67 0.12 11.87
C ARG A 48 -7.33 0.86 13.16
N ASN A 49 -6.12 0.66 13.69
CA ASN A 49 -5.67 1.37 14.89
C ASN A 49 -5.63 2.89 14.67
N ALA A 50 -5.17 3.34 13.50
CA ALA A 50 -5.16 4.75 13.15
C ALA A 50 -6.57 5.34 13.08
N LEU A 51 -7.52 4.61 12.51
CA LEU A 51 -8.93 5.01 12.44
C LEU A 51 -9.57 5.06 13.83
N GLU A 52 -9.28 4.08 14.68
CA GLU A 52 -9.78 4.05 16.07
C GLU A 52 -9.28 5.23 16.92
N SER A 53 -8.04 5.67 16.67
CA SER A 53 -7.45 6.84 17.36
C SER A 53 -7.82 8.18 16.73
N THR A 54 -8.51 8.17 15.59
CA THR A 54 -8.95 9.40 14.91
C THR A 54 -10.17 10.00 15.58
N PRO A 55 -10.20 11.34 15.82
CA PRO A 55 -11.37 12.01 16.36
C PRO A 55 -12.64 11.75 15.52
N PRO A 56 -13.82 11.62 16.14
CA PRO A 56 -15.06 11.25 15.43
C PRO A 56 -15.43 12.15 14.26
N GLU A 57 -15.14 13.43 14.35
CA GLU A 57 -15.43 14.42 13.29
C GLU A 57 -14.59 14.15 12.04
N LEU A 58 -13.31 13.84 12.22
CA LEU A 58 -12.41 13.46 11.11
C LEU A 58 -12.71 12.07 10.59
N ALA A 59 -13.10 11.14 11.45
CA ALA A 59 -13.52 9.81 11.03
C ALA A 59 -14.74 9.86 10.10
N ALA A 60 -15.70 10.74 10.36
CA ALA A 60 -16.84 10.97 9.49
C ALA A 60 -16.42 11.47 8.09
N ASP A 61 -15.47 12.39 8.02
CA ASP A 61 -14.92 12.87 6.76
C ASP A 61 -14.22 11.76 5.97
N ILE A 62 -13.53 10.86 6.64
CA ILE A 62 -12.86 9.71 6.02
C ILE A 62 -13.88 8.74 5.42
N VAL A 63 -15.03 8.54 6.06
CA VAL A 63 -16.12 7.70 5.52
C VAL A 63 -16.60 8.24 4.18
N ASP A 64 -16.73 9.55 4.06
CA ASP A 64 -17.23 10.19 2.84
C ASP A 64 -16.15 10.31 1.76
N ARG A 65 -14.94 10.66 2.14
CA ARG A 65 -13.84 10.95 1.19
C ARG A 65 -12.96 9.76 0.87
N GLY A 66 -12.92 8.76 1.76
CA GLY A 66 -12.09 7.59 1.61
C GLY A 66 -10.62 7.81 1.98
N ILE A 67 -9.81 6.81 1.66
CA ILE A 67 -8.37 6.77 1.91
C ILE A 67 -7.63 6.75 0.58
N VAL A 68 -6.65 7.61 0.42
CA VAL A 68 -5.78 7.63 -0.76
C VAL A 68 -4.47 6.92 -0.43
N MET A 69 -4.13 5.93 -1.24
CA MET A 69 -2.87 5.19 -1.15
C MET A 69 -1.81 5.84 -2.03
N ALA A 70 -0.63 6.03 -1.50
CA ALA A 70 0.55 6.53 -2.21
C ALA A 70 1.79 5.71 -1.86
N GLY A 71 2.89 5.96 -2.55
CA GLY A 71 4.13 5.21 -2.41
C GLY A 71 4.18 3.93 -3.23
N GLY A 72 5.37 3.36 -3.36
CA GLY A 72 5.59 2.16 -4.20
C GLY A 72 4.84 0.92 -3.71
N GLY A 73 4.63 0.77 -2.41
CA GLY A 73 3.87 -0.34 -1.82
C GLY A 73 2.39 -0.37 -2.24
N SER A 74 1.83 0.79 -2.56
CA SER A 74 0.45 0.90 -3.04
C SER A 74 0.24 0.27 -4.43
N LEU A 75 1.31 0.04 -5.17
CA LEU A 75 1.29 -0.61 -6.48
C LEU A 75 1.24 -2.14 -6.41
N LEU A 76 1.29 -2.70 -5.21
CA LEU A 76 1.13 -4.14 -5.04
C LEU A 76 -0.27 -4.57 -5.49
N SER A 77 -0.32 -5.48 -6.46
CA SER A 77 -1.57 -5.97 -7.04
C SER A 77 -2.54 -6.50 -5.98
N GLY A 78 -3.75 -5.97 -5.96
CA GLY A 78 -4.81 -6.41 -5.05
C GLY A 78 -4.75 -5.79 -3.65
N MET A 79 -3.79 -4.92 -3.35
CA MET A 79 -3.70 -4.25 -2.05
C MET A 79 -4.90 -3.34 -1.80
N ASP A 80 -5.33 -2.60 -2.81
CA ASP A 80 -6.50 -1.73 -2.74
C ASP A 80 -7.80 -2.52 -2.49
N ASP A 81 -7.96 -3.65 -3.15
CA ASP A 81 -9.11 -4.53 -2.95
C ASP A 81 -9.12 -5.15 -1.55
N LEU A 82 -7.96 -5.62 -1.08
CA LEU A 82 -7.81 -6.15 0.27
C LEU A 82 -8.18 -5.11 1.32
N LEU A 83 -7.62 -3.91 1.21
CA LEU A 83 -7.89 -2.84 2.16
C LEU A 83 -9.35 -2.41 2.13
N ARG A 84 -9.95 -2.32 0.94
CA ARG A 84 -11.37 -1.98 0.79
C ARG A 84 -12.28 -3.00 1.46
N GLN A 85 -11.97 -4.28 1.36
CA GLN A 85 -12.72 -5.36 2.00
C GLN A 85 -12.54 -5.36 3.52
N GLU A 86 -11.32 -5.20 3.99
CA GLU A 86 -10.97 -5.33 5.41
C GLU A 86 -11.32 -4.10 6.24
N VAL A 87 -11.22 -2.91 5.65
CA VAL A 87 -11.49 -1.64 6.35
C VAL A 87 -12.92 -1.16 6.13
N GLY A 88 -13.53 -1.54 5.01
CA GLY A 88 -14.91 -1.16 4.67
C GLY A 88 -15.08 0.30 4.24
N LEU A 89 -13.97 0.96 3.86
CA LEU A 89 -13.96 2.34 3.40
C LEU A 89 -13.57 2.43 1.91
N PRO A 90 -13.95 3.51 1.20
CA PRO A 90 -13.45 3.75 -0.14
C PRO A 90 -11.92 3.89 -0.13
N ILE A 91 -11.24 3.14 -0.98
CA ILE A 91 -9.78 3.18 -1.14
C ILE A 91 -9.46 3.59 -2.57
N PHE A 92 -8.63 4.59 -2.72
CA PHE A 92 -8.18 5.13 -4.00
C PHE A 92 -6.67 5.06 -4.11
N LEU A 93 -6.19 4.81 -5.31
CA LEU A 93 -4.77 4.92 -5.62
C LEU A 93 -4.50 6.34 -6.13
N ALA A 94 -3.42 6.97 -5.66
CA ALA A 94 -2.99 8.26 -6.17
C ALA A 94 -2.64 8.16 -7.68
N ASP A 95 -2.81 9.25 -8.44
CA ASP A 95 -2.53 9.27 -9.88
C ASP A 95 -1.09 8.89 -10.20
N ASP A 96 -0.14 9.38 -9.42
CA ASP A 96 1.26 8.99 -9.48
C ASP A 96 1.76 8.62 -8.07
N PRO A 97 1.60 7.36 -7.64
CA PRO A 97 1.93 6.95 -6.29
C PRO A 97 3.40 7.12 -5.91
N LEU A 98 4.31 6.94 -6.87
CA LEU A 98 5.75 7.02 -6.63
C LEU A 98 6.24 8.44 -6.37
N THR A 99 5.59 9.44 -6.95
CA THR A 99 6.01 10.84 -6.86
C THR A 99 5.10 11.70 -5.99
N SER A 100 4.02 11.15 -5.45
CA SER A 100 3.02 11.89 -4.67
C SER A 100 3.62 12.68 -3.52
N VAL A 101 4.52 12.08 -2.75
CA VAL A 101 5.19 12.75 -1.61
C VAL A 101 6.09 13.89 -2.08
N ALA A 102 6.88 13.67 -3.12
CA ALA A 102 7.76 14.70 -3.69
C ALA A 102 6.95 15.87 -4.29
N THR A 103 5.88 15.55 -5.01
CA THR A 103 4.98 16.56 -5.58
C THR A 103 4.27 17.36 -4.48
N GLY A 104 3.81 16.71 -3.44
CA GLY A 104 3.16 17.34 -2.29
C GLY A 104 4.10 18.27 -1.53
N THR A 105 5.32 17.82 -1.23
CA THR A 105 6.35 18.66 -0.61
C THR A 105 6.74 19.84 -1.48
N GLY A 106 6.82 19.67 -2.80
CA GLY A 106 7.06 20.75 -3.75
C GLY A 106 5.97 21.83 -3.70
N LYS A 107 4.70 21.42 -3.64
CA LYS A 107 3.57 22.35 -3.48
C LYS A 107 3.62 23.14 -2.17
N VAL A 108 4.04 22.51 -1.08
CA VAL A 108 4.20 23.19 0.23
C VAL A 108 5.29 24.26 0.16
N LEU A 109 6.36 24.06 -0.60
CA LEU A 109 7.40 25.06 -0.80
C LEU A 109 6.90 26.32 -1.54
N ASP A 110 5.90 26.16 -2.40
CA ASP A 110 5.24 27.28 -3.07
C ASP A 110 4.34 28.11 -2.11
N GLU A 111 3.96 27.51 -0.98
CA GLU A 111 3.10 28.10 0.05
C GLU A 111 3.80 28.10 1.43
N ILE A 112 4.96 28.76 1.53
CA ILE A 112 5.79 28.81 2.75
C ILE A 112 5.03 29.35 3.96
N ASP A 113 4.12 30.30 3.76
CA ASP A 113 3.31 30.88 4.83
C ASP A 113 2.39 29.83 5.48
N LEU A 114 1.91 28.85 4.70
CA LEU A 114 1.12 27.74 5.21
C LEU A 114 1.96 26.82 6.08
N LEU A 115 3.23 26.61 5.74
CA LEU A 115 4.17 25.79 6.51
C LEU A 115 4.36 26.35 7.93
N ALA A 116 4.56 27.66 8.05
CA ALA A 116 4.69 28.33 9.34
C ALA A 116 3.46 28.15 10.24
N THR A 117 2.26 28.10 9.64
CA THR A 117 1.00 27.83 10.36
C THR A 117 0.93 26.41 10.91
N ILE A 118 1.45 25.42 10.17
CA ILE A 118 1.48 24.00 10.57
C ILE A 118 2.49 23.77 11.70
N GLU A 119 3.67 24.39 11.63
CA GLU A 119 4.69 24.29 12.68
C GLU A 119 4.22 24.86 14.03
N LEU A 120 3.37 25.86 14.02
CA LEU A 120 2.80 26.46 15.23
C LEU A 120 1.69 25.60 15.86
N ALA A 121 1.13 24.65 15.12
CA ALA A 121 0.03 23.79 15.55
C ALA A 121 0.49 22.42 16.10
N SER A 122 1.81 22.11 16.04
CA SER A 122 2.39 20.83 16.49
C SER A 122 2.98 20.89 17.90
#